data_ac52bdc61aec41441912a875711bf790
#
_entry.id   ac52bdc61aec41441912a875711bf790
#
_cell.length_a   1.000
_cell.length_b   1.000
_cell.length_c   1.000
_cell.angle_alpha   90.00
_cell.angle_beta   90.00
_cell.angle_gamma   90.00
#
_symmetry.space_group_name_H-M   'P 1'
#
loop_
_entity.id
_entity.type
_entity.pdbx_description
1 polymer ?
#
loop_
_entity_poly.entity_id
_entity_poly.type
_entity_poly.pdbx_seq_one_letter_code
_entity_poly.pdbx_strand_id
1 'polypeptide(L)'
;MTSMVNGNVVNTTYYYGRDAQGNYGFLDSSGNLYSGGDRFVVSLTTALTKLRSGTKGLALADDLVNSTNTVQIGKARGSQTNAADPNGKYIIWDPTSSTGGPDQAGNTTRPSYIGLGHEMAHVQDVWNKTYDASTWTTIGNKTIPNAEKYATHVENQLRSEHGLSLRTHYSPGYNSTRLLDSRTNTSLFYKTMVRIGNRSIPTTPYIY
;
A
#
# COMPACT_ATOMS: atom_id res chain seq x y z
N MET A 1 9.45 -9.19 -16.14
CA MET A 1 8.49 -9.98 -16.95
C MET A 1 9.26 -10.99 -17.79
N THR A 2 8.77 -12.20 -17.89
CA THR A 2 9.39 -13.25 -18.71
C THR A 2 8.56 -13.46 -19.98
N SER A 3 9.17 -13.34 -21.14
CA SER A 3 8.53 -13.57 -22.44
C SER A 3 9.39 -14.51 -23.29
N MET A 4 8.79 -15.10 -24.33
CA MET A 4 9.49 -15.92 -25.32
C MET A 4 9.64 -15.11 -26.60
N VAL A 5 10.87 -14.92 -27.06
CA VAL A 5 11.18 -14.23 -28.32
C VAL A 5 12.08 -15.17 -29.14
N ASN A 6 11.61 -15.58 -30.30
CA ASN A 6 12.34 -16.51 -31.22
C ASN A 6 12.84 -17.79 -30.48
N GLY A 7 12.02 -18.36 -29.60
CA GLY A 7 12.37 -19.57 -28.82
C GLY A 7 13.26 -19.32 -27.60
N ASN A 8 13.71 -18.10 -27.37
CA ASN A 8 14.53 -17.74 -26.20
C ASN A 8 13.69 -17.07 -25.11
N VAL A 9 14.02 -17.39 -23.85
CA VAL A 9 13.43 -16.73 -22.69
C VAL A 9 14.06 -15.37 -22.51
N VAL A 10 13.25 -14.31 -22.61
CA VAL A 10 13.69 -12.92 -22.40
C VAL A 10 13.02 -12.38 -21.12
N ASN A 11 13.82 -11.89 -20.22
CA ASN A 11 13.36 -11.20 -19.01
C ASN A 11 13.42 -9.69 -19.23
N THR A 12 12.26 -9.06 -19.33
CA THR A 12 12.17 -7.60 -19.47
C THR A 12 11.77 -7.01 -18.12
N THR A 13 12.57 -6.05 -17.65
CA THR A 13 12.26 -5.26 -16.47
C THR A 13 11.54 -3.98 -16.88
N TYR A 14 10.43 -3.68 -16.22
CA TYR A 14 9.68 -2.45 -16.40
C TYR A 14 9.73 -1.66 -15.09
N TYR A 15 9.86 -0.36 -15.21
CA TYR A 15 9.87 0.57 -14.08
C TYR A 15 8.61 1.43 -14.14
N TYR A 16 7.91 1.58 -13.01
CA TYR A 16 6.78 2.50 -12.94
C TYR A 16 7.28 3.93 -12.85
N GLY A 17 6.83 4.78 -13.76
CA GLY A 17 7.29 6.15 -13.86
C GLY A 17 6.50 6.95 -14.88
N ARG A 18 7.08 8.02 -15.36
CA ARG A 18 6.48 8.96 -16.31
C ARG A 18 7.24 8.92 -17.64
N ASP A 19 6.51 8.79 -18.75
CA ASP A 19 7.08 8.89 -20.08
C ASP A 19 7.45 10.34 -20.47
N ALA A 20 8.01 10.53 -21.64
CA ALA A 20 8.38 11.85 -22.17
C ALA A 20 7.18 12.78 -22.39
N GLN A 21 5.98 12.23 -22.52
CA GLN A 21 4.71 12.96 -22.68
C GLN A 21 4.02 13.26 -21.34
N GLY A 22 4.60 12.77 -20.22
CA GLY A 22 4.07 12.98 -18.88
C GLY A 22 3.06 11.93 -18.42
N ASN A 23 2.82 10.85 -19.17
CA ASN A 23 1.90 9.79 -18.80
C ASN A 23 2.57 8.81 -17.83
N TYR A 24 1.83 8.39 -16.81
CA TYR A 24 2.31 7.40 -15.86
C TYR A 24 1.99 5.97 -16.31
N GLY A 25 2.96 5.08 -16.13
CA GLY A 25 2.81 3.66 -16.41
C GLY A 25 4.10 2.90 -16.18
N PHE A 26 4.12 1.65 -16.60
CA PHE A 26 5.34 0.86 -16.60
C PHE A 26 6.14 1.14 -17.88
N LEU A 27 7.39 1.54 -17.73
CA LEU A 27 8.30 1.93 -18.80
C LEU A 27 9.34 0.83 -19.03
N ASP A 28 9.68 0.56 -20.28
CA ASP A 28 10.84 -0.23 -20.64
C ASP A 28 12.15 0.58 -20.49
N SER A 29 13.29 -0.03 -20.80
CA SER A 29 14.61 0.62 -20.72
C SER A 29 14.79 1.79 -21.69
N SER A 30 13.92 1.91 -22.70
CA SER A 30 13.90 3.01 -23.67
C SER A 30 12.92 4.12 -23.30
N GLY A 31 12.22 3.98 -22.17
CA GLY A 31 11.24 4.96 -21.70
C GLY A 31 9.86 4.87 -22.35
N ASN A 32 9.59 3.78 -23.11
CA ASN A 32 8.28 3.58 -23.71
C ASN A 32 7.33 2.90 -22.72
N LEU A 33 6.08 3.34 -22.72
CA LEU A 33 5.02 2.72 -21.91
C LEU A 33 4.78 1.27 -22.35
N TYR A 34 4.55 0.42 -21.36
CA TYR A 34 4.15 -0.96 -21.58
C TYR A 34 2.84 -1.02 -22.36
N SER A 35 2.89 -1.66 -23.54
CA SER A 35 1.75 -1.87 -24.43
C SER A 35 1.32 -3.35 -24.56
N GLY A 36 1.92 -4.23 -23.76
CA GLY A 36 1.62 -5.67 -23.79
C GLY A 36 0.34 -6.06 -23.04
N GLY A 37 -0.10 -7.30 -23.28
CA GLY A 37 -1.34 -7.88 -22.71
C GLY A 37 -1.15 -8.66 -21.40
N ASP A 38 -0.02 -8.57 -20.69
CA ASP A 38 0.13 -9.27 -19.42
C ASP A 38 -0.88 -8.75 -18.40
N ARG A 39 -1.77 -9.64 -17.96
CA ARG A 39 -2.88 -9.30 -17.06
C ARG A 39 -2.42 -8.73 -15.72
N PHE A 40 -1.27 -9.17 -15.22
CA PHE A 40 -0.76 -8.65 -13.95
C PHE A 40 -0.27 -7.21 -14.11
N VAL A 41 0.51 -6.91 -15.15
CA VAL A 41 1.00 -5.55 -15.43
C VAL A 41 -0.16 -4.59 -15.66
N VAL A 42 -1.16 -5.01 -16.45
CA VAL A 42 -2.39 -4.21 -16.69
C VAL A 42 -3.14 -3.96 -15.38
N SER A 43 -3.34 -4.99 -14.55
CA SER A 43 -4.02 -4.84 -13.25
C SER A 43 -3.24 -3.92 -12.31
N LEU A 44 -1.91 -4.06 -12.27
CA LEU A 44 -1.04 -3.24 -11.43
C LEU A 44 -1.04 -1.77 -11.88
N THR A 45 -0.98 -1.52 -13.19
CA THR A 45 -1.12 -0.15 -13.75
C THR A 45 -2.47 0.46 -13.37
N THR A 46 -3.55 -0.30 -13.51
CA THR A 46 -4.90 0.15 -13.13
C THR A 46 -4.98 0.47 -11.63
N ALA A 47 -4.42 -0.38 -10.77
CA ALA A 47 -4.42 -0.17 -9.33
C ALA A 47 -3.63 1.09 -8.93
N LEU A 48 -2.43 1.29 -9.50
CA LEU A 48 -1.61 2.48 -9.26
C LEU A 48 -2.28 3.75 -9.78
N THR A 49 -2.91 3.71 -10.96
CA THR A 49 -3.71 4.83 -11.49
C THR A 49 -4.86 5.18 -10.56
N LYS A 50 -5.56 4.17 -10.04
CA LYS A 50 -6.64 4.36 -9.07
C LYS A 50 -6.13 5.00 -7.77
N LEU A 51 -5.05 4.50 -7.19
CA LEU A 51 -4.43 5.10 -6.01
C LEU A 51 -4.05 6.56 -6.26
N ARG A 52 -3.40 6.84 -7.38
CA ARG A 52 -2.95 8.19 -7.75
C ARG A 52 -4.08 9.18 -8.04
N SER A 53 -5.32 8.74 -8.18
CA SER A 53 -6.47 9.64 -8.35
C SER A 53 -6.85 10.38 -7.05
N GLY A 54 -6.34 9.93 -5.88
CA GLY A 54 -6.47 10.62 -4.60
C GLY A 54 -5.16 11.30 -4.19
N THR A 55 -5.24 12.28 -3.30
CA THR A 55 -4.08 13.06 -2.83
C THR A 55 -3.09 12.20 -2.05
N LYS A 56 -3.59 11.34 -1.15
CA LYS A 56 -2.73 10.48 -0.34
C LYS A 56 -2.10 9.37 -1.17
N GLY A 57 -2.89 8.76 -2.06
CA GLY A 57 -2.40 7.72 -2.95
C GLY A 57 -1.39 8.25 -3.96
N LEU A 58 -1.58 9.49 -4.47
CA LEU A 58 -0.61 10.19 -5.29
C LEU A 58 0.71 10.39 -4.54
N ALA A 59 0.64 10.96 -3.32
CA ALA A 59 1.83 11.21 -2.49
C ALA A 59 2.58 9.91 -2.16
N LEU A 60 1.88 8.84 -1.80
CA LEU A 60 2.47 7.53 -1.52
C LEU A 60 3.20 6.96 -2.76
N ALA A 61 2.56 7.01 -3.93
CA ALA A 61 3.16 6.51 -5.17
C ALA A 61 4.37 7.35 -5.59
N ASP A 62 4.28 8.68 -5.50
CA ASP A 62 5.37 9.59 -5.86
C ASP A 62 6.57 9.45 -4.90
N ASP A 63 6.33 9.22 -3.63
CA ASP A 63 7.39 8.99 -2.64
C ASP A 63 8.21 7.73 -2.99
N LEU A 64 7.54 6.64 -3.39
CA LEU A 64 8.21 5.42 -3.83
C LEU A 64 8.92 5.59 -5.18
N VAL A 65 8.29 6.26 -6.14
CA VAL A 65 8.84 6.48 -7.50
C VAL A 65 10.07 7.38 -7.48
N ASN A 66 10.07 8.41 -6.63
CA ASN A 66 11.16 9.38 -6.53
C ASN A 66 12.27 8.95 -5.55
N SER A 67 12.11 7.80 -4.90
CA SER A 67 13.13 7.25 -3.98
C SER A 67 14.35 6.74 -4.75
N THR A 68 15.51 6.80 -4.12
CA THR A 68 16.73 6.11 -4.58
C THR A 68 16.69 4.60 -4.33
N ASN A 69 15.74 4.13 -3.52
CA ASN A 69 15.50 2.71 -3.30
C ASN A 69 14.64 2.12 -4.42
N THR A 70 14.64 0.80 -4.55
CA THR A 70 13.83 0.07 -5.52
C THR A 70 13.01 -1.00 -4.82
N VAL A 71 11.70 -1.05 -5.11
CA VAL A 71 10.83 -2.15 -4.70
C VAL A 71 10.34 -2.91 -5.93
N GLN A 72 10.37 -4.23 -5.86
CA GLN A 72 9.79 -5.10 -6.89
C GLN A 72 8.38 -5.49 -6.49
N ILE A 73 7.43 -5.44 -7.43
CA ILE A 73 6.06 -5.89 -7.19
C ILE A 73 5.81 -7.15 -7.99
N GLY A 74 5.55 -8.25 -7.29
CA GLY A 74 5.28 -9.56 -7.86
C GLY A 74 3.85 -10.02 -7.63
N LYS A 75 3.34 -10.86 -8.53
CA LYS A 75 2.02 -11.48 -8.40
C LYS A 75 2.05 -12.58 -7.34
N ALA A 76 1.08 -12.56 -6.42
CA ALA A 76 0.84 -13.66 -5.49
C ALA A 76 0.57 -14.98 -6.24
N ARG A 77 1.08 -16.08 -5.72
CA ARG A 77 0.94 -17.42 -6.30
C ARG A 77 0.38 -18.40 -5.27
N GLY A 78 -0.51 -19.27 -5.72
CA GLY A 78 -1.14 -20.27 -4.84
C GLY A 78 -1.87 -19.61 -3.66
N SER A 79 -1.52 -20.00 -2.45
CA SER A 79 -2.12 -19.49 -1.20
C SER A 79 -1.43 -18.23 -0.64
N GLN A 80 -0.51 -17.60 -1.38
CA GLN A 80 0.13 -16.37 -0.92
C GLN A 80 -0.91 -15.25 -0.78
N THR A 81 -0.78 -14.49 0.31
CA THR A 81 -1.55 -13.25 0.55
C THR A 81 -0.70 -12.04 0.20
N ASN A 82 -1.32 -10.87 0.13
CA ASN A 82 -0.59 -9.61 0.01
C ASN A 82 0.40 -9.49 1.17
N ALA A 83 1.62 -9.08 0.86
CA ALA A 83 2.68 -8.88 1.84
C ALA A 83 3.77 -7.95 1.30
N ALA A 84 4.34 -7.12 2.15
CA ALA A 84 5.57 -6.40 1.90
C ALA A 84 6.75 -7.08 2.61
N ASP A 85 7.90 -7.07 1.97
CA ASP A 85 9.17 -7.51 2.57
C ASP A 85 9.57 -6.56 3.71
N PRO A 86 9.96 -7.07 4.89
CA PRO A 86 10.37 -6.24 6.01
C PRO A 86 11.65 -5.41 5.75
N ASN A 87 12.37 -5.67 4.65
CA ASN A 87 13.48 -4.84 4.19
C ASN A 87 13.08 -3.86 3.07
N GLY A 88 11.80 -3.79 2.69
CA GLY A 88 11.29 -2.89 1.68
C GLY A 88 11.74 -3.18 0.25
N LYS A 89 12.11 -4.43 -0.07
CA LYS A 89 12.66 -4.82 -1.37
C LYS A 89 11.63 -5.35 -2.34
N TYR A 90 10.53 -5.95 -1.84
CA TYR A 90 9.48 -6.46 -2.70
C TYR A 90 8.11 -6.39 -2.04
N ILE A 91 7.09 -6.37 -2.89
CA ILE A 91 5.68 -6.55 -2.53
C ILE A 91 5.16 -7.76 -3.30
N ILE A 92 4.47 -8.66 -2.61
CA ILE A 92 3.62 -9.67 -3.23
C ILE A 92 2.20 -9.15 -3.20
N TRP A 93 1.54 -9.09 -4.36
CA TRP A 93 0.18 -8.57 -4.48
C TRP A 93 -0.71 -9.46 -5.33
N ASP A 94 -1.92 -9.69 -4.84
CA ASP A 94 -2.98 -10.38 -5.57
C ASP A 94 -4.01 -9.35 -6.07
N PRO A 95 -4.09 -9.13 -7.40
CA PRO A 95 -5.07 -8.21 -7.98
C PRO A 95 -6.53 -8.64 -7.79
N THR A 96 -6.77 -9.89 -7.42
CA THR A 96 -8.11 -10.46 -7.19
C THR A 96 -8.49 -10.54 -5.72
N SER A 97 -7.55 -10.29 -4.80
CA SER A 97 -7.81 -10.34 -3.37
C SER A 97 -8.73 -9.21 -2.93
N SER A 98 -9.79 -9.57 -2.23
CA SER A 98 -10.70 -8.63 -1.56
C SER A 98 -10.61 -8.71 -0.03
N THR A 99 -9.68 -9.47 0.51
CA THR A 99 -9.57 -9.68 1.97
C THR A 99 -9.04 -8.44 2.68
N GLY A 100 -9.73 -8.02 3.74
CA GLY A 100 -9.36 -6.90 4.60
C GLY A 100 -9.77 -7.12 6.06
N GLY A 101 -9.40 -6.21 6.94
CA GLY A 101 -9.95 -6.15 8.29
C GLY A 101 -11.34 -5.51 8.28
N PRO A 102 -12.13 -5.67 9.38
CA PRO A 102 -13.49 -5.14 9.46
C PRO A 102 -13.50 -3.62 9.36
N ASP A 103 -14.43 -3.11 8.59
CA ASP A 103 -14.70 -1.69 8.41
C ASP A 103 -15.87 -1.21 9.31
N GLN A 104 -16.24 0.07 9.21
CA GLN A 104 -17.33 0.68 9.97
C GLN A 104 -18.71 0.07 9.65
N ALA A 105 -18.88 -0.52 8.48
CA ALA A 105 -20.09 -1.22 8.08
C ALA A 105 -20.09 -2.72 8.48
N GLY A 106 -19.01 -3.19 9.12
CA GLY A 106 -18.82 -4.58 9.53
C GLY A 106 -18.31 -5.50 8.43
N ASN A 107 -18.00 -4.97 7.23
CA ASN A 107 -17.47 -5.78 6.13
C ASN A 107 -15.99 -6.05 6.32
N THR A 108 -15.55 -7.23 5.88
CA THR A 108 -14.12 -7.61 5.87
C THR A 108 -13.52 -7.61 4.46
N THR A 109 -14.24 -7.03 3.50
CA THR A 109 -13.78 -6.88 2.12
C THR A 109 -13.15 -5.53 1.89
N ARG A 110 -12.13 -5.49 1.01
CA ARG A 110 -11.52 -4.25 0.53
C ARG A 110 -11.17 -4.36 -0.95
N PRO A 111 -11.22 -3.27 -1.72
CA PRO A 111 -10.69 -3.26 -3.09
C PRO A 111 -9.21 -3.63 -3.11
N SER A 112 -8.78 -4.43 -4.11
CA SER A 112 -7.41 -4.92 -4.21
C SER A 112 -6.35 -3.80 -4.30
N TYR A 113 -6.69 -2.65 -4.95
CA TYR A 113 -5.79 -1.49 -5.01
C TYR A 113 -5.56 -0.85 -3.63
N ILE A 114 -6.53 -0.87 -2.73
CA ILE A 114 -6.35 -0.46 -1.32
C ILE A 114 -5.38 -1.42 -0.62
N GLY A 115 -5.50 -2.74 -0.92
CA GLY A 115 -4.54 -3.73 -0.45
C GLY A 115 -3.12 -3.45 -0.93
N LEU A 116 -2.94 -3.07 -2.20
CA LEU A 116 -1.64 -2.64 -2.72
C LEU A 116 -1.12 -1.41 -1.96
N GLY A 117 -1.95 -0.40 -1.74
CA GLY A 117 -1.58 0.81 -1.00
C GLY A 117 -1.13 0.52 0.44
N HIS A 118 -1.75 -0.46 1.11
CA HIS A 118 -1.33 -0.94 2.43
C HIS A 118 0.09 -1.52 2.39
N GLU A 119 0.40 -2.39 1.42
CA GLU A 119 1.74 -2.96 1.27
C GLU A 119 2.78 -1.90 0.85
N MET A 120 2.41 -0.93 0.01
CA MET A 120 3.25 0.21 -0.33
C MET A 120 3.58 1.07 0.90
N ALA A 121 2.65 1.22 1.84
CA ALA A 121 2.89 1.93 3.09
C ALA A 121 3.92 1.24 3.97
N HIS A 122 3.95 -0.11 4.03
CA HIS A 122 5.01 -0.84 4.71
C HIS A 122 6.39 -0.57 4.09
N VAL A 123 6.48 -0.56 2.75
CA VAL A 123 7.73 -0.23 2.06
C VAL A 123 8.17 1.20 2.38
N GLN A 124 7.26 2.16 2.35
CA GLN A 124 7.52 3.55 2.73
C GLN A 124 8.04 3.66 4.17
N ASP A 125 7.41 2.95 5.10
CA ASP A 125 7.80 2.93 6.53
C ASP A 125 9.23 2.40 6.72
N VAL A 126 9.58 1.32 6.01
CA VAL A 126 10.95 0.78 6.00
C VAL A 126 11.96 1.79 5.43
N TRP A 127 11.65 2.41 4.28
CA TRP A 127 12.56 3.36 3.64
C TRP A 127 12.76 4.64 4.45
N ASN A 128 11.72 5.05 5.19
CA ASN A 128 11.76 6.18 6.13
C ASN A 128 12.45 5.82 7.46
N LYS A 129 12.85 4.54 7.67
CA LYS A 129 13.48 4.04 8.90
C LYS A 129 12.58 4.20 10.14
N THR A 130 11.27 4.11 9.96
CA THR A 130 10.25 4.21 11.00
C THR A 130 9.52 2.88 11.26
N TYR A 131 9.87 1.84 10.49
CA TYR A 131 9.30 0.50 10.60
C TYR A 131 9.53 -0.09 11.99
N ASP A 132 8.44 -0.33 12.73
CA ASP A 132 8.46 -0.91 14.08
C ASP A 132 8.02 -2.38 14.05
N ALA A 133 9.01 -3.29 14.04
CA ALA A 133 8.79 -4.72 14.07
C ALA A 133 8.41 -5.27 15.45
N SER A 134 8.43 -4.45 16.52
CA SER A 134 8.05 -4.89 17.86
C SER A 134 6.57 -5.27 17.93
N THR A 135 6.23 -6.17 18.83
CA THR A 135 4.89 -6.72 18.97
C THR A 135 3.88 -5.66 19.39
N TRP A 136 2.85 -5.44 18.58
CA TRP A 136 1.64 -4.73 18.98
C TRP A 136 0.69 -5.62 19.75
N THR A 137 0.34 -6.78 19.16
CA THR A 137 -0.63 -7.73 19.74
C THR A 137 -0.44 -9.12 19.18
N THR A 138 -1.16 -10.11 19.74
CA THR A 138 -1.15 -11.48 19.21
C THR A 138 -2.58 -11.88 18.85
N ILE A 139 -2.75 -12.54 17.71
CA ILE A 139 -4.01 -13.06 17.18
C ILE A 139 -3.84 -14.56 16.98
N GLY A 140 -4.47 -15.36 17.83
CA GLY A 140 -4.17 -16.80 17.90
C GLY A 140 -2.67 -17.00 18.18
N ASN A 141 -1.98 -17.72 17.29
CA ASN A 141 -0.53 -17.95 17.39
C ASN A 141 0.31 -16.96 16.56
N LYS A 142 -0.32 -15.94 15.96
CA LYS A 142 0.37 -14.98 15.10
C LYS A 142 0.63 -13.67 15.84
N THR A 143 1.89 -13.28 15.91
CA THR A 143 2.30 -11.96 16.39
C THR A 143 2.07 -10.90 15.31
N ILE A 144 1.47 -9.78 15.68
CA ILE A 144 1.21 -8.63 14.81
C ILE A 144 2.14 -7.48 15.23
N PRO A 145 2.97 -6.96 14.31
CA PRO A 145 3.90 -5.88 14.62
C PRO A 145 3.20 -4.51 14.70
N ASN A 146 3.84 -3.55 15.36
CA ASN A 146 3.38 -2.16 15.42
C ASN A 146 3.33 -1.49 14.03
N ALA A 147 4.15 -1.92 13.09
CA ALA A 147 4.14 -1.43 11.70
C ALA A 147 2.76 -1.54 11.02
N GLU A 148 1.91 -2.50 11.44
CA GLU A 148 0.54 -2.63 10.94
C GLU A 148 -0.36 -1.44 11.30
N LYS A 149 -0.03 -0.72 12.38
CA LYS A 149 -0.73 0.53 12.74
C LYS A 149 -0.50 1.60 11.69
N TYR A 150 0.76 1.74 11.22
CA TYR A 150 1.11 2.70 10.17
C TYR A 150 0.46 2.34 8.84
N ALA A 151 0.64 1.11 8.38
CA ALA A 151 0.05 0.66 7.12
C ALA A 151 -1.48 0.80 7.11
N THR A 152 -2.16 0.50 8.26
CA THR A 152 -3.60 0.71 8.35
C THR A 152 -4.00 2.18 8.47
N HIS A 153 -3.16 3.04 9.07
CA HIS A 153 -3.38 4.49 9.04
C HIS A 153 -3.36 5.02 7.60
N VAL A 154 -2.37 4.63 6.80
CA VAL A 154 -2.31 4.98 5.38
C VAL A 154 -3.49 4.37 4.61
N GLU A 155 -3.84 3.10 4.86
CA GLU A 155 -5.02 2.45 4.28
C GLU A 155 -6.29 3.27 4.55
N ASN A 156 -6.50 3.77 5.77
CA ASN A 156 -7.67 4.57 6.10
C ASN A 156 -7.66 5.95 5.43
N GLN A 157 -6.51 6.57 5.22
CA GLN A 157 -6.40 7.77 4.41
C GLN A 157 -6.80 7.51 2.95
N LEU A 158 -6.33 6.39 2.37
CA LEU A 158 -6.72 5.96 1.03
C LEU A 158 -8.22 5.63 0.94
N ARG A 159 -8.77 4.95 1.94
CA ARG A 159 -10.20 4.65 2.00
C ARG A 159 -11.04 5.92 2.04
N SER A 160 -10.66 6.89 2.88
CA SER A 160 -11.36 8.17 3.02
C SER A 160 -11.41 8.93 1.69
N GLU A 161 -10.28 9.11 1.00
CA GLU A 161 -10.23 9.84 -0.27
C GLU A 161 -10.97 9.13 -1.43
N HIS A 162 -11.19 7.82 -1.30
CA HIS A 162 -11.97 7.04 -2.27
C HIS A 162 -13.43 6.79 -1.83
N GLY A 163 -13.90 7.44 -0.76
CA GLY A 163 -15.28 7.31 -0.27
C GLY A 163 -15.62 5.92 0.26
N LEU A 164 -14.64 5.19 0.77
CA LEU A 164 -14.82 3.84 1.32
C LEU A 164 -14.97 3.89 2.85
N SER A 165 -15.75 2.95 3.42
CA SER A 165 -15.85 2.77 4.87
C SER A 165 -14.48 2.52 5.49
N LEU A 166 -14.14 3.23 6.58
CA LEU A 166 -12.86 3.14 7.25
C LEU A 166 -12.68 1.81 7.98
N ARG A 167 -11.47 1.26 7.95
CA ARG A 167 -11.10 0.05 8.67
C ARG A 167 -11.04 0.33 10.17
N THR A 168 -11.77 -0.45 10.96
CA THR A 168 -11.91 -0.25 12.42
C THR A 168 -10.92 -1.07 13.22
N HIS A 169 -10.62 -2.29 12.76
CA HIS A 169 -9.73 -3.25 13.41
C HIS A 169 -8.78 -3.89 12.39
N TYR A 170 -7.63 -4.33 12.87
CA TYR A 170 -6.71 -5.10 12.04
C TYR A 170 -7.29 -6.49 11.71
N SER A 171 -7.92 -7.14 12.68
CA SER A 171 -8.51 -8.47 12.54
C SER A 171 -9.90 -8.55 13.13
N PRO A 172 -10.84 -9.29 12.51
CA PRO A 172 -12.17 -9.50 13.06
C PRO A 172 -12.10 -10.29 14.38
N GLY A 173 -13.00 -9.97 15.32
CA GLY A 173 -13.14 -10.68 16.58
C GLY A 173 -12.08 -10.36 17.67
N TYR A 174 -11.15 -9.46 17.41
CA TYR A 174 -10.07 -9.10 18.33
C TYR A 174 -10.07 -7.62 18.68
N ASN A 175 -10.69 -7.25 19.81
CA ASN A 175 -10.74 -5.85 20.29
C ASN A 175 -9.35 -5.23 20.51
N SER A 176 -8.33 -6.03 20.84
CA SER A 176 -6.93 -5.59 20.97
C SER A 176 -6.36 -5.05 19.64
N THR A 177 -7.03 -5.28 18.52
CA THR A 177 -6.64 -4.83 17.20
C THR A 177 -7.37 -3.58 16.72
N ARG A 178 -8.07 -2.88 17.60
CA ARG A 178 -8.81 -1.65 17.28
C ARG A 178 -7.85 -0.53 16.89
N LEU A 179 -8.20 0.19 15.81
CA LEU A 179 -7.38 1.23 15.17
C LEU A 179 -8.10 2.57 15.07
N LEU A 180 -9.43 2.54 15.09
CA LEU A 180 -10.30 3.66 14.81
C LEU A 180 -11.32 3.89 15.93
N ASP A 181 -11.55 5.14 16.31
CA ASP A 181 -12.80 5.55 16.95
C ASP A 181 -13.83 5.83 15.86
N SER A 182 -14.78 4.90 15.69
CA SER A 182 -15.79 4.98 14.63
C SER A 182 -16.82 6.08 14.82
N ARG A 183 -16.94 6.67 16.02
CA ARG A 183 -17.88 7.75 16.31
C ARG A 183 -17.38 9.09 15.78
N THR A 184 -16.08 9.27 15.80
CA THR A 184 -15.40 10.53 15.45
C THR A 184 -14.54 10.41 14.18
N ASN A 185 -14.43 9.21 13.61
CA ASN A 185 -13.52 8.89 12.49
C ASN A 185 -12.06 9.22 12.82
N THR A 186 -11.67 9.09 14.10
CA THR A 186 -10.30 9.44 14.51
C THR A 186 -9.42 8.22 14.70
N SER A 187 -8.17 8.37 14.34
CA SER A 187 -7.13 7.38 14.62
C SER A 187 -6.90 7.24 16.12
N LEU A 188 -6.75 6.00 16.61
CA LEU A 188 -6.34 5.75 18.01
C LEU A 188 -4.83 5.92 18.23
N PHE A 189 -4.03 5.94 17.16
CA PHE A 189 -2.56 5.94 17.25
C PHE A 189 -1.91 7.16 16.61
N TYR A 190 -2.55 7.78 15.63
CA TYR A 190 -1.95 8.89 14.86
C TYR A 190 -2.61 10.22 15.20
N LYS A 191 -1.80 11.28 15.15
CA LYS A 191 -2.21 12.65 15.43
C LYS A 191 -1.93 13.54 14.23
N THR A 192 -2.71 14.59 14.09
CA THR A 192 -2.40 15.68 13.16
C THR A 192 -1.12 16.37 13.61
N MET A 193 -0.22 16.61 12.67
CA MET A 193 1.04 17.30 12.93
C MET A 193 0.94 18.75 12.47
N VAL A 194 1.24 19.68 13.36
CA VAL A 194 1.33 21.12 13.02
C VAL A 194 2.80 21.52 13.01
N ARG A 195 3.22 22.20 11.94
CA ARG A 195 4.57 22.69 11.81
C ARG A 195 4.68 24.08 12.45
N ILE A 196 5.58 24.20 13.43
CA ILE A 196 5.92 25.48 14.09
C ILE A 196 7.43 25.69 13.93
N GLY A 197 7.81 26.57 13.01
CA GLY A 197 9.21 26.72 12.59
C GLY A 197 9.74 25.42 11.98
N ASN A 198 10.83 24.88 12.53
CA ASN A 198 11.45 23.64 12.07
C ASN A 198 10.95 22.39 12.82
N ARG A 199 9.96 22.53 13.69
CA ARG A 199 9.44 21.39 14.50
C ARG A 199 8.05 21.00 14.04
N SER A 200 7.79 19.70 13.97
CA SER A 200 6.45 19.13 13.82
C SER A 200 5.92 18.71 15.18
N ILE A 201 4.80 19.30 15.61
CA ILE A 201 4.20 19.08 16.92
C ILE A 201 2.89 18.31 16.73
N PRO A 202 2.71 17.15 17.41
CA PRO A 202 1.44 16.46 17.40
C PRO A 202 0.38 17.26 18.15
N THR A 203 -0.81 17.37 17.57
CA THR A 203 -1.92 18.14 18.14
C THR A 203 -3.10 17.25 18.52
N THR A 204 -4.13 17.21 17.67
CA THR A 204 -5.34 16.42 17.88
C THR A 204 -5.20 15.03 17.26
N PRO A 205 -6.01 14.03 17.67
CA PRO A 205 -6.11 12.78 16.94
C PRO A 205 -6.37 13.02 15.45
N TYR A 206 -5.74 12.22 14.59
CA TYR A 206 -5.94 12.34 13.15
C TYR A 206 -7.37 11.95 12.79
N ILE A 207 -8.06 12.79 12.03
CA ILE A 207 -9.42 12.57 11.51
C ILE A 207 -9.29 12.15 10.05
N TYR A 208 -9.92 11.03 9.69
CA TYR A 208 -9.91 10.49 8.32
C TYR A 208 -10.99 11.10 7.44
#